data_5fed4d5b50ee51c3487a6d19f52badf2
#
_entry.id   5fed4d5b50ee51c3487a6d19f52badf2
#
_cell.length_a   1.000
_cell.length_b   1.000
_cell.length_c   1.000
_cell.angle_alpha   90.00
_cell.angle_beta   90.00
_cell.angle_gamma   90.00
#
_symmetry.space_group_name_H-M   'P 1'
#
loop_
_entity.id
_entity.type
_entity.pdbx_description
1 polymer ?
#
loop_
_entity_poly.entity_id
_entity_poly.type
_entity_poly.pdbx_seq_one_letter_code
_entity_poly.pdbx_strand_id
1 'polypeptide(L)'
;KEDSGWVFQGKELKSFRISEDRSPLFESGSGTLKCTASDVPARVNAMADTIARFHMEKQEFERREAMEGLHRCMDETNEERRERERTNDLYRPRFDVPAPVKEFRVELTLDHPYWKSFDEKISAPEFDRDYPRAEDYLRTYREQTEELHLLASKLMRMIDPNAGETRIGGGAQSVQAAQPTVTLPTDAVSEIQKYKALLDAGVLTEEEFSAKKRQLLGI
;
A
#
# COMPACT_ATOMS: atom_id res chain seq x y z
N LYS A 1 -21.93 -6.73 21.32
CA LYS A 1 -22.05 -5.31 20.93
C LYS A 1 -22.79 -5.33 19.61
N GLU A 2 -24.03 -4.86 19.62
CA GLU A 2 -24.82 -4.68 18.41
C GLU A 2 -24.13 -3.57 17.58
N ASP A 3 -23.77 -3.87 16.35
CA ASP A 3 -23.33 -2.88 15.39
C ASP A 3 -24.51 -1.96 15.09
N SER A 4 -24.57 -0.83 15.77
CA SER A 4 -25.53 0.22 15.47
C SER A 4 -25.09 0.91 14.18
N GLY A 5 -25.49 0.31 13.06
CA GLY A 5 -25.26 0.87 11.73
C GLY A 5 -25.97 2.20 11.59
N TRP A 6 -25.24 3.22 11.14
CA TRP A 6 -25.80 4.52 10.80
C TRP A 6 -26.41 4.44 9.41
N VAL A 7 -27.66 4.87 9.24
CA VAL A 7 -28.35 4.88 7.96
C VAL A 7 -28.66 6.33 7.60
N PHE A 8 -28.14 6.78 6.47
CA PHE A 8 -28.46 8.07 5.86
C PHE A 8 -28.80 7.90 4.38
N GLN A 9 -29.57 8.83 3.81
CA GLN A 9 -29.87 8.82 2.39
C GLN A 9 -28.74 9.50 1.62
N GLY A 10 -28.41 9.00 0.42
CA GLY A 10 -27.32 9.55 -0.39
C GLY A 10 -27.42 11.06 -0.63
N LYS A 11 -28.65 11.60 -0.80
CA LYS A 11 -28.91 13.04 -0.95
C LYS A 11 -28.57 13.88 0.29
N GLU A 12 -28.41 13.26 1.45
CA GLU A 12 -28.04 13.93 2.72
C GLU A 12 -26.52 14.10 2.85
N LEU A 13 -25.72 13.37 2.05
CA LEU A 13 -24.28 13.52 2.04
C LEU A 13 -23.87 14.78 1.28
N LYS A 14 -23.28 15.75 2.00
CA LYS A 14 -22.79 17.02 1.41
C LYS A 14 -21.36 16.92 0.94
N SER A 15 -20.50 16.39 1.78
CA SER A 15 -19.07 16.26 1.50
C SER A 15 -18.46 15.15 2.32
N PHE A 16 -17.31 14.68 1.86
CA PHE A 16 -16.50 13.74 2.63
C PHE A 16 -15.02 14.06 2.45
N ARG A 17 -14.23 13.59 3.42
CA ARG A 17 -12.77 13.59 3.41
C ARG A 17 -12.27 12.26 3.95
N ILE A 18 -11.31 11.67 3.26
CA ILE A 18 -10.56 10.51 3.74
C ILE A 18 -9.09 10.95 3.84
N SER A 19 -8.53 10.85 5.03
CA SER A 19 -7.16 11.30 5.32
C SER A 19 -6.31 10.18 5.92
N GLU A 20 -5.01 10.24 5.68
CA GLU A 20 -3.99 9.47 6.39
C GLU A 20 -3.35 10.39 7.44
N ASP A 21 -3.36 9.97 8.70
CA ASP A 21 -3.03 10.79 9.86
C ASP A 21 -3.80 12.13 9.85
N ARG A 22 -3.34 13.13 9.12
CA ARG A 22 -4.00 14.42 8.92
C ARG A 22 -3.92 14.92 7.48
N SER A 23 -3.23 14.17 6.64
CA SER A 23 -3.04 14.53 5.23
C SER A 23 -4.19 13.99 4.40
N PRO A 24 -4.89 14.80 3.61
CA PRO A 24 -6.01 14.32 2.80
C PRO A 24 -5.51 13.40 1.69
N LEU A 25 -6.17 12.24 1.55
CA LEU A 25 -5.99 11.32 0.41
C LEU A 25 -7.08 11.50 -0.63
N PHE A 26 -8.33 11.52 -0.16
CA PHE A 26 -9.51 11.63 -1.02
C PHE A 26 -10.47 12.65 -0.44
N GLU A 27 -10.90 13.61 -1.27
CA GLU A 27 -11.84 14.64 -0.87
C GLU A 27 -12.90 14.86 -1.96
N SER A 28 -14.14 15.12 -1.51
CA SER A 28 -15.18 15.59 -2.42
C SER A 28 -14.91 17.04 -2.83
N GLY A 29 -14.80 17.29 -4.13
CA GLY A 29 -14.75 18.62 -4.71
C GLY A 29 -16.07 18.98 -5.40
N SER A 30 -16.13 20.16 -6.05
CA SER A 30 -17.27 20.57 -6.87
C SER A 30 -17.32 19.70 -8.14
N GLY A 31 -18.11 18.62 -8.12
CA GLY A 31 -18.25 17.71 -9.26
C GLY A 31 -17.04 16.80 -9.53
N THR A 32 -16.08 16.73 -8.64
CA THR A 32 -14.89 15.89 -8.83
C THR A 32 -14.42 15.25 -7.53
N LEU A 33 -13.94 14.00 -7.62
CA LEU A 33 -13.16 13.35 -6.56
C LEU A 33 -11.71 13.81 -6.67
N LYS A 34 -11.22 14.50 -5.65
CA LYS A 34 -9.80 14.89 -5.54
C LYS A 34 -9.01 13.77 -4.90
N CYS A 35 -8.01 13.26 -5.61
CA CYS A 35 -7.08 12.24 -5.12
C CYS A 35 -5.71 12.86 -4.95
N THR A 36 -5.17 12.84 -3.73
CA THR A 36 -3.82 13.35 -3.40
C THR A 36 -2.85 12.18 -3.29
N ALA A 37 -1.68 12.32 -3.90
CA ALA A 37 -0.64 11.30 -3.80
C ALA A 37 -0.05 11.27 -2.38
N SER A 38 0.10 10.06 -1.84
CA SER A 38 0.74 9.85 -0.54
C SER A 38 2.27 9.78 -0.66
N ASP A 39 2.97 10.25 0.38
CA ASP A 39 4.42 10.14 0.52
C ASP A 39 4.85 8.85 1.27
N VAL A 40 3.91 8.06 1.73
CA VAL A 40 4.16 6.83 2.50
C VAL A 40 5.11 5.86 1.79
N PRO A 41 5.00 5.60 0.48
CA PRO A 41 5.95 4.73 -0.21
C PRO A 41 7.40 5.23 -0.11
N ALA A 42 7.61 6.55 -0.20
CA ALA A 42 8.94 7.14 -0.05
C ALA A 42 9.46 7.02 1.39
N ARG A 43 8.60 7.24 2.39
CA ARG A 43 8.96 7.08 3.82
C ARG A 43 9.30 5.64 4.16
N VAL A 44 8.53 4.66 3.66
CA VAL A 44 8.81 3.22 3.86
C VAL A 44 10.16 2.85 3.23
N ASN A 45 10.43 3.31 2.01
CA ASN A 45 11.71 3.06 1.34
C ASN A 45 12.90 3.67 2.11
N ALA A 46 12.71 4.82 2.73
CA ALA A 46 13.73 5.43 3.58
C ALA A 46 14.01 4.64 4.88
N MET A 47 13.12 3.74 5.28
CA MET A 47 13.32 2.84 6.43
C MET A 47 14.09 1.56 6.09
N ALA A 48 14.47 1.33 4.83
CA ALA A 48 15.13 0.11 4.38
C ALA A 48 16.39 -0.22 5.20
N ASP A 49 17.23 0.78 5.49
CA ASP A 49 18.44 0.59 6.30
C ASP A 49 18.14 0.21 7.76
N THR A 50 17.05 0.75 8.31
CA THR A 50 16.62 0.44 9.67
C THR A 50 16.09 -1.00 9.75
N ILE A 51 15.33 -1.42 8.76
CA ILE A 51 14.83 -2.80 8.64
C ILE A 51 16.01 -3.77 8.45
N ALA A 52 16.98 -3.44 7.59
CA ALA A 52 18.15 -4.26 7.36
C ALA A 52 19.00 -4.41 8.64
N ARG A 53 19.20 -3.33 9.40
CA ARG A 53 19.91 -3.36 10.69
C ARG A 53 19.23 -4.27 11.69
N PHE A 54 17.91 -4.18 11.81
CA PHE A 54 17.12 -5.05 12.68
C PHE A 54 17.29 -6.53 12.30
N HIS A 55 17.26 -6.88 11.02
CA HIS A 55 17.48 -8.26 10.58
C HIS A 55 18.88 -8.77 10.94
N MET A 56 19.89 -7.92 10.85
CA MET A 56 21.25 -8.29 11.29
C MET A 56 21.32 -8.54 12.79
N GLU A 57 20.75 -7.65 13.61
CA GLU A 57 20.70 -7.80 15.07
C GLU A 57 19.96 -9.09 15.48
N LYS A 58 18.84 -9.37 14.83
CA LYS A 58 18.06 -10.59 15.05
C LYS A 58 18.86 -11.84 14.68
N GLN A 59 19.51 -11.84 13.53
CA GLN A 59 20.35 -12.96 13.10
C GLN A 59 21.53 -13.21 14.06
N GLU A 60 22.14 -12.16 14.58
CA GLU A 60 23.20 -12.28 15.59
C GLU A 60 22.67 -12.87 16.89
N PHE A 61 21.48 -12.45 17.33
CA PHE A 61 20.82 -12.98 18.50
C PHE A 61 20.53 -14.49 18.33
N GLU A 62 19.90 -14.88 17.23
CA GLU A 62 19.57 -16.28 16.91
C GLU A 62 20.83 -17.16 16.82
N ARG A 63 21.91 -16.62 16.21
CA ARG A 63 23.19 -17.32 16.14
C ARG A 63 23.78 -17.53 17.52
N ARG A 64 23.76 -16.53 18.42
CA ARG A 64 24.24 -16.63 19.79
C ARG A 64 23.43 -17.67 20.55
N GLU A 65 22.11 -17.62 20.47
CA GLU A 65 21.19 -18.57 21.10
C GLU A 65 21.49 -20.02 20.65
N ALA A 66 21.70 -20.24 19.36
CA ALA A 66 22.05 -21.54 18.80
C ALA A 66 23.40 -22.04 19.30
N MET A 67 24.42 -21.18 19.39
CA MET A 67 25.75 -21.55 19.92
C MET A 67 25.72 -21.88 21.42
N GLU A 68 24.98 -21.10 22.21
CA GLU A 68 24.79 -21.38 23.63
C GLU A 68 24.04 -22.71 23.87
N GLY A 69 23.05 -23.01 23.00
CA GLY A 69 22.33 -24.29 23.02
C GLY A 69 23.24 -25.50 22.77
N LEU A 70 24.22 -25.39 21.86
CA LEU A 70 25.17 -26.44 21.53
C LEU A 70 26.13 -26.75 22.71
N HIS A 71 26.51 -25.76 23.50
CA HIS A 71 27.41 -25.92 24.63
C HIS A 71 26.76 -26.55 25.87
N ARG A 72 25.44 -26.51 26.00
CA ARG A 72 24.69 -26.91 27.21
C ARG A 72 23.91 -28.23 27.09
N CYS A 73 24.05 -28.96 26.00
CA CYS A 73 23.17 -30.09 25.67
C CYS A 73 23.13 -31.28 26.62
N MET A 74 23.97 -31.36 27.67
CA MET A 74 24.09 -32.60 28.44
C MET A 74 23.64 -32.56 29.91
N ASP A 75 23.52 -31.39 30.55
CA ASP A 75 23.28 -31.33 32.01
C ASP A 75 22.21 -30.32 32.44
N GLU A 76 21.44 -29.71 31.51
CA GLU A 76 20.46 -28.69 31.83
C GLU A 76 19.16 -29.32 32.38
N THR A 77 18.73 -28.89 33.57
CA THR A 77 17.46 -29.30 34.15
C THR A 77 16.28 -28.64 33.43
N ASN A 78 15.08 -29.23 33.53
CA ASN A 78 13.88 -28.67 32.94
C ASN A 78 13.52 -27.26 33.47
N GLU A 79 13.93 -26.94 34.68
CA GLU A 79 13.67 -25.67 35.32
C GLU A 79 14.61 -24.58 34.79
N GLU A 80 15.91 -24.86 34.70
CA GLU A 80 16.93 -23.99 34.07
C GLU A 80 16.61 -23.70 32.60
N ARG A 81 16.12 -24.70 31.87
CA ARG A 81 15.67 -24.54 30.49
C ARG A 81 14.53 -23.54 30.37
N ARG A 82 13.50 -23.67 31.23
CA ARG A 82 12.35 -22.74 31.23
C ARG A 82 12.76 -21.31 31.60
N GLU A 83 13.68 -21.15 32.52
CA GLU A 83 14.16 -19.84 32.95
C GLU A 83 14.97 -19.17 31.83
N ARG A 84 15.81 -19.94 31.15
CA ARG A 84 16.55 -19.49 29.98
C ARG A 84 15.61 -19.09 28.82
N GLU A 85 14.63 -19.92 28.50
CA GLU A 85 13.64 -19.63 27.46
C GLU A 85 12.89 -18.32 27.76
N ARG A 86 12.49 -18.07 29.03
CA ARG A 86 11.89 -16.81 29.46
C ARG A 86 12.84 -15.63 29.32
N THR A 87 14.10 -15.81 29.70
CA THR A 87 15.11 -14.76 29.61
C THR A 87 15.41 -14.42 28.14
N ASN A 88 15.57 -15.43 27.29
CA ASN A 88 15.78 -15.22 25.86
C ASN A 88 14.60 -14.52 25.18
N ASP A 89 13.35 -14.85 25.57
CA ASP A 89 12.15 -14.19 25.02
C ASP A 89 12.08 -12.70 25.42
N LEU A 90 12.57 -12.35 26.63
CA LEU A 90 12.65 -10.95 27.06
C LEU A 90 13.70 -10.14 26.28
N TYR A 91 14.80 -10.76 25.88
CA TYR A 91 15.91 -10.10 25.17
C TYR A 91 15.84 -10.27 23.64
N ARG A 92 14.85 -10.99 23.14
CA ARG A 92 14.65 -11.17 21.69
C ARG A 92 14.39 -9.83 21.04
N PRO A 93 15.17 -9.45 20.02
CA PRO A 93 14.95 -8.21 19.29
C PRO A 93 13.54 -8.19 18.67
N ARG A 94 12.81 -7.08 18.88
CA ARG A 94 11.51 -6.80 18.29
C ARG A 94 11.56 -5.50 17.54
N PHE A 95 10.91 -5.44 16.40
CA PHE A 95 10.86 -4.23 15.59
C PHE A 95 9.79 -3.29 16.14
N ASP A 96 10.20 -2.32 16.95
CA ASP A 96 9.30 -1.34 17.60
C ASP A 96 9.38 0.05 16.93
N VAL A 97 9.81 0.09 15.66
CA VAL A 97 9.85 1.35 14.91
C VAL A 97 8.42 1.72 14.50
N PRO A 98 7.97 2.95 14.79
CA PRO A 98 6.61 3.37 14.46
C PRO A 98 6.39 3.33 12.95
N ALA A 99 5.20 2.83 12.57
CA ALA A 99 4.78 2.81 11.19
C ALA A 99 4.67 4.24 10.61
N PRO A 100 4.90 4.43 9.31
CA PRO A 100 4.77 5.73 8.65
C PRO A 100 3.38 6.36 8.78
N VAL A 101 2.34 5.54 8.83
CA VAL A 101 0.94 5.97 9.04
C VAL A 101 0.39 5.25 10.26
N LYS A 102 -0.36 5.96 11.09
CA LYS A 102 -0.98 5.42 12.30
C LYS A 102 -2.45 5.08 12.09
N GLU A 103 -3.19 5.96 11.42
CA GLU A 103 -4.62 5.81 11.20
C GLU A 103 -5.05 6.43 9.86
N PHE A 104 -6.06 5.84 9.27
CA PHE A 104 -6.89 6.52 8.28
C PHE A 104 -8.13 7.06 8.97
N ARG A 105 -8.64 8.18 8.48
CA ARG A 105 -9.84 8.81 9.01
C ARG A 105 -10.81 9.09 7.89
N VAL A 106 -12.06 8.68 8.07
CA VAL A 106 -13.17 8.95 7.17
C VAL A 106 -14.09 9.95 7.84
N GLU A 107 -14.18 11.15 7.29
CA GLU A 107 -15.03 12.24 7.77
C GLU A 107 -16.16 12.46 6.75
N LEU A 108 -17.40 12.41 7.19
CA LEU A 108 -18.58 12.72 6.38
C LEU A 108 -19.29 13.96 6.91
N THR A 109 -19.71 14.85 6.04
CA THR A 109 -20.57 15.98 6.38
C THR A 109 -21.96 15.74 5.80
N LEU A 110 -22.97 15.78 6.64
CA LEU A 110 -24.34 15.41 6.31
C LEU A 110 -25.29 16.60 6.45
N ASP A 111 -26.33 16.63 5.64
CA ASP A 111 -27.49 17.51 5.80
C ASP A 111 -28.66 16.74 6.42
N HIS A 112 -28.39 16.13 7.55
CA HIS A 112 -29.38 15.37 8.30
C HIS A 112 -29.88 16.20 9.49
N PRO A 113 -31.18 16.13 9.90
CA PRO A 113 -31.71 16.94 11.00
C PRO A 113 -30.99 16.72 12.33
N TYR A 114 -30.53 15.51 12.60
CA TYR A 114 -29.91 15.12 13.86
C TYR A 114 -28.40 14.93 13.77
N TRP A 115 -27.84 14.62 12.61
CA TRP A 115 -26.44 14.26 12.41
C TRP A 115 -25.79 15.19 11.40
N LYS A 116 -24.85 16.01 11.82
CA LYS A 116 -24.15 16.96 10.94
C LYS A 116 -22.83 16.42 10.40
N SER A 117 -22.20 15.57 11.19
CA SER A 117 -20.91 14.96 10.81
C SER A 117 -20.79 13.56 11.38
N PHE A 118 -20.03 12.74 10.68
CA PHE A 118 -19.62 11.41 11.08
C PHE A 118 -18.11 11.32 10.91
N ASP A 119 -17.43 10.70 11.86
CA ASP A 119 -15.98 10.53 11.89
C ASP A 119 -15.66 9.09 12.31
N GLU A 120 -14.95 8.36 11.45
CA GLU A 120 -14.53 6.98 11.70
C GLU A 120 -13.03 6.83 11.50
N LYS A 121 -12.41 6.10 12.41
CA LYS A 121 -10.98 5.80 12.37
C LYS A 121 -10.75 4.36 11.96
N ILE A 122 -9.86 4.17 10.99
CA ILE A 122 -9.44 2.87 10.49
C ILE A 122 -7.96 2.74 10.80
N SER A 123 -7.56 1.65 11.44
CA SER A 123 -6.15 1.37 11.73
C SER A 123 -5.36 1.21 10.44
N ALA A 124 -4.23 1.89 10.34
CA ALA A 124 -3.30 1.71 9.25
C ALA A 124 -2.48 0.40 9.42
N PRO A 125 -1.79 -0.07 8.38
CA PRO A 125 -0.92 -1.24 8.49
C PRO A 125 0.23 -0.99 9.46
N GLU A 126 0.64 -2.04 10.14
CA GLU A 126 1.83 -2.04 10.99
C GLU A 126 2.89 -2.95 10.39
N PHE A 127 4.16 -2.71 10.73
CA PHE A 127 5.22 -3.66 10.43
C PHE A 127 5.09 -4.90 11.30
N ASP A 128 5.42 -6.05 10.72
CA ASP A 128 5.61 -7.26 11.52
C ASP A 128 6.75 -7.04 12.52
N ARG A 129 6.54 -7.39 13.79
CA ARG A 129 7.51 -7.16 14.87
C ARG A 129 8.69 -8.11 14.82
N ASP A 130 8.47 -9.29 14.27
CA ASP A 130 9.51 -10.32 14.19
C ASP A 130 10.22 -10.33 12.84
N TYR A 131 9.48 -10.04 11.74
CA TYR A 131 10.00 -10.07 10.37
C TYR A 131 9.51 -8.86 9.55
N PRO A 132 9.92 -7.63 9.92
CA PRO A 132 9.51 -6.44 9.19
C PRO A 132 10.03 -6.47 7.76
N ARG A 133 9.12 -6.24 6.80
CA ARG A 133 9.45 -6.11 5.37
C ARG A 133 8.76 -4.90 4.79
N ALA A 134 9.53 -4.07 4.09
CA ALA A 134 8.98 -2.90 3.41
C ALA A 134 7.92 -3.28 2.36
N GLU A 135 8.16 -4.37 1.62
CA GLU A 135 7.26 -4.86 0.58
C GLU A 135 5.90 -5.30 1.13
N ASP A 136 5.89 -6.03 2.25
CA ASP A 136 4.66 -6.51 2.88
C ASP A 136 3.83 -5.34 3.42
N TYR A 137 4.50 -4.38 4.08
CA TYR A 137 3.85 -3.14 4.51
C TYR A 137 3.23 -2.39 3.33
N LEU A 138 3.99 -2.16 2.26
CA LEU A 138 3.53 -1.44 1.07
C LEU A 138 2.40 -2.17 0.33
N ARG A 139 2.40 -3.50 0.35
CA ARG A 139 1.30 -4.30 -0.22
C ARG A 139 0.01 -4.05 0.57
N THR A 140 0.04 -4.24 1.89
CA THR A 140 -1.13 -4.03 2.75
C THR A 140 -1.61 -2.57 2.71
N TYR A 141 -0.67 -1.62 2.69
CA TYR A 141 -1.00 -0.19 2.54
C TYR A 141 -1.73 0.09 1.22
N ARG A 142 -1.26 -0.49 0.10
CA ARG A 142 -1.94 -0.35 -1.21
C ARG A 142 -3.33 -0.95 -1.20
N GLU A 143 -3.49 -2.15 -0.69
CA GLU A 143 -4.79 -2.82 -0.57
C GLU A 143 -5.78 -1.95 0.21
N GLN A 144 -5.39 -1.41 1.36
CA GLN A 144 -6.24 -0.52 2.15
C GLN A 144 -6.55 0.80 1.43
N THR A 145 -5.57 1.42 0.78
CA THR A 145 -5.80 2.68 0.04
C THR A 145 -6.68 2.47 -1.19
N GLU A 146 -6.62 1.32 -1.84
CA GLU A 146 -7.53 0.95 -2.94
C GLU A 146 -8.97 0.76 -2.43
N GLU A 147 -9.17 0.11 -1.28
CA GLU A 147 -10.48 -0.01 -0.65
C GLU A 147 -11.06 1.37 -0.28
N LEU A 148 -10.22 2.24 0.31
CA LEU A 148 -10.60 3.61 0.64
C LEU A 148 -10.92 4.45 -0.61
N HIS A 149 -10.20 4.25 -1.71
CA HIS A 149 -10.50 4.89 -2.99
C HIS A 149 -11.83 4.40 -3.58
N LEU A 150 -12.13 3.10 -3.49
CA LEU A 150 -13.43 2.55 -3.89
C LEU A 150 -14.56 3.13 -3.05
N LEU A 151 -14.36 3.26 -1.73
CA LEU A 151 -15.30 3.93 -0.84
C LEU A 151 -15.52 5.39 -1.25
N ALA A 152 -14.43 6.14 -1.45
CA ALA A 152 -14.46 7.54 -1.88
C ALA A 152 -15.22 7.71 -3.21
N SER A 153 -14.98 6.83 -4.17
CA SER A 153 -15.67 6.82 -5.47
C SER A 153 -17.17 6.56 -5.32
N LYS A 154 -17.57 5.63 -4.43
CA LYS A 154 -18.98 5.39 -4.12
C LYS A 154 -19.64 6.60 -3.46
N LEU A 155 -18.98 7.19 -2.45
CA LEU A 155 -19.47 8.39 -1.76
C LEU A 155 -19.59 9.57 -2.73
N MET A 156 -18.63 9.75 -3.63
CA MET A 156 -18.68 10.82 -4.63
C MET A 156 -19.85 10.66 -5.59
N ARG A 157 -20.13 9.43 -6.06
CA ARG A 157 -21.30 9.14 -6.91
C ARG A 157 -22.63 9.35 -6.21
N MET A 158 -22.68 9.27 -4.88
CA MET A 158 -23.88 9.61 -4.10
C MET A 158 -24.12 11.12 -4.07
N ILE A 159 -23.04 11.93 -4.09
CA ILE A 159 -23.14 13.41 -4.16
C ILE A 159 -23.44 13.85 -5.59
N ASP A 160 -22.67 13.35 -6.55
CA ASP A 160 -22.80 13.67 -7.97
C ASP A 160 -22.55 12.41 -8.83
N PRO A 161 -23.59 11.86 -9.47
CA PRO A 161 -23.47 10.67 -10.32
C PRO A 161 -22.51 10.84 -11.53
N ASN A 162 -22.29 12.09 -11.97
CA ASN A 162 -21.46 12.43 -13.11
C ASN A 162 -20.06 12.93 -12.70
N ALA A 163 -19.71 12.82 -11.43
CA ALA A 163 -18.42 13.30 -10.92
C ALA A 163 -17.23 12.64 -11.64
N GLY A 164 -16.28 13.48 -12.04
CA GLY A 164 -14.97 13.04 -12.52
C GLY A 164 -13.98 12.79 -11.38
N GLU A 165 -12.78 12.34 -11.73
CA GLU A 165 -11.66 12.17 -10.79
C GLU A 165 -10.53 13.13 -11.16
N THR A 166 -9.98 13.85 -10.18
CA THR A 166 -8.81 14.73 -10.34
C THR A 166 -7.69 14.29 -9.41
N ARG A 167 -6.51 14.05 -9.94
CA ARG A 167 -5.32 13.67 -9.17
C ARG A 167 -4.46 14.88 -8.90
N ILE A 168 -4.11 15.13 -7.64
CA ILE A 168 -3.28 16.23 -7.17
C ILE A 168 -2.01 15.64 -6.55
N GLY A 169 -0.85 16.08 -7.03
CA GLY A 169 0.43 15.70 -6.42
C GLY A 169 0.87 14.28 -6.76
N GLY A 170 1.75 14.16 -7.70
CA GLY A 170 2.49 12.98 -8.07
C GLY A 170 3.33 13.38 -9.27
N GLY A 171 4.67 13.41 -9.10
CA GLY A 171 5.57 13.64 -10.21
C GLY A 171 5.23 12.69 -11.35
N ALA A 172 4.84 13.23 -12.47
CA ALA A 172 4.75 12.68 -13.81
C ALA A 172 4.61 11.15 -13.93
N GLN A 173 3.41 10.63 -13.71
CA GLN A 173 2.82 9.58 -14.52
C GLN A 173 1.35 9.93 -14.69
N SER A 174 1.08 10.78 -15.66
CA SER A 174 -0.25 11.05 -16.15
C SER A 174 -0.81 9.77 -16.76
N VAL A 175 -1.59 9.03 -15.97
CA VAL A 175 -2.53 8.10 -16.57
C VAL A 175 -3.75 8.95 -16.94
N GLN A 176 -3.76 9.40 -18.16
CA GLN A 176 -4.85 10.09 -18.82
C GLN A 176 -6.13 9.25 -18.67
N ALA A 177 -7.22 9.91 -18.29
CA ALA A 177 -8.56 9.33 -18.30
C ALA A 177 -8.76 8.51 -19.57
N ALA A 178 -8.97 7.20 -19.39
CA ALA A 178 -9.21 6.29 -20.49
C ALA A 178 -10.58 6.60 -21.11
N GLN A 179 -10.57 7.26 -22.26
CA GLN A 179 -11.58 7.01 -23.29
C GLN A 179 -11.48 5.52 -23.67
N PRO A 180 -12.56 4.85 -24.07
CA PRO A 180 -12.54 3.45 -24.45
C PRO A 180 -11.73 3.29 -25.73
N THR A 181 -10.42 3.11 -25.61
CA THR A 181 -9.55 2.68 -26.68
C THR A 181 -9.26 1.20 -26.46
N VAL A 182 -9.53 0.44 -27.51
CA VAL A 182 -9.23 -0.96 -27.74
C VAL A 182 -8.02 -1.41 -26.92
N THR A 183 -8.23 -2.32 -25.98
CA THR A 183 -7.19 -2.95 -25.15
C THR A 183 -6.23 -3.75 -26.04
N LEU A 184 -5.09 -3.15 -26.38
CA LEU A 184 -3.94 -3.91 -26.84
C LEU A 184 -3.39 -4.69 -25.64
N PRO A 185 -3.14 -6.00 -25.76
CA PRO A 185 -2.61 -6.79 -24.67
C PRO A 185 -1.26 -6.23 -24.22
N THR A 186 -1.06 -6.10 -22.91
CA THR A 186 0.16 -5.56 -22.26
C THR A 186 1.44 -6.28 -22.71
N ASP A 187 1.32 -7.51 -23.19
CA ASP A 187 2.41 -8.30 -23.78
C ASP A 187 2.96 -7.70 -25.09
N ALA A 188 2.12 -7.11 -25.93
CA ALA A 188 2.55 -6.57 -27.21
C ALA A 188 3.53 -5.39 -27.09
N VAL A 189 3.35 -4.53 -26.07
CA VAL A 189 4.25 -3.39 -25.84
C VAL A 189 5.61 -3.84 -25.31
N SER A 190 5.63 -4.81 -24.42
CA SER A 190 6.88 -5.38 -23.87
C SER A 190 7.65 -6.16 -24.92
N GLU A 191 6.96 -6.85 -25.85
CA GLU A 191 7.59 -7.52 -26.97
C GLU A 191 8.16 -6.53 -27.99
N ILE A 192 7.46 -5.46 -28.33
CA ILE A 192 7.98 -4.41 -29.21
C ILE A 192 9.27 -3.80 -28.64
N GLN A 193 9.35 -3.59 -27.32
CA GLN A 193 10.56 -3.09 -26.67
C GLN A 193 11.73 -4.08 -26.78
N LYS A 194 11.48 -5.39 -26.62
CA LYS A 194 12.51 -6.43 -26.83
C LYS A 194 13.01 -6.47 -28.27
N TYR A 195 12.11 -6.39 -29.24
CA TYR A 195 12.50 -6.35 -30.66
C TYR A 195 13.26 -5.08 -31.03
N LYS A 196 12.94 -3.94 -30.38
CA LYS A 196 13.70 -2.70 -30.57
C LYS A 196 15.14 -2.84 -30.04
N ALA A 197 15.33 -3.45 -28.88
CA ALA A 197 16.66 -3.70 -28.33
C ALA A 197 17.51 -4.63 -29.26
N LEU A 198 16.87 -5.59 -29.93
CA LEU A 198 17.53 -6.47 -30.92
C LEU A 198 17.89 -5.72 -32.22
N LEU A 199 17.06 -4.76 -32.64
CA LEU A 199 17.36 -3.86 -33.74
C LEU A 199 18.57 -2.97 -33.42
N ASP A 200 18.57 -2.34 -32.23
CA ASP A 200 19.66 -1.48 -31.77
C ASP A 200 20.97 -2.26 -31.57
N ALA A 201 20.89 -3.55 -31.26
CA ALA A 201 22.02 -4.49 -31.21
C ALA A 201 22.47 -5.02 -32.57
N GLY A 202 21.80 -4.64 -33.65
CA GLY A 202 22.14 -5.08 -35.02
C GLY A 202 21.81 -6.55 -35.34
N VAL A 203 21.04 -7.22 -34.49
CA VAL A 203 20.63 -8.62 -34.64
C VAL A 203 19.40 -8.76 -35.54
N LEU A 204 18.58 -7.70 -35.61
CA LEU A 204 17.38 -7.63 -36.44
C LEU A 204 17.49 -6.50 -37.45
N THR A 205 16.93 -6.69 -38.63
CA THR A 205 16.85 -5.64 -39.64
C THR A 205 15.64 -4.74 -39.42
N GLU A 206 15.68 -3.51 -39.94
CA GLU A 206 14.56 -2.54 -39.78
C GLU A 206 13.28 -3.04 -40.46
N GLU A 207 13.41 -3.83 -41.55
CA GLU A 207 12.29 -4.45 -42.25
C GLU A 207 11.61 -5.54 -41.38
N GLU A 208 12.39 -6.39 -40.74
CA GLU A 208 11.90 -7.45 -39.85
C GLU A 208 11.24 -6.87 -38.59
N PHE A 209 11.83 -5.81 -38.02
CA PHE A 209 11.21 -5.09 -36.91
C PHE A 209 9.85 -4.48 -37.29
N SER A 210 9.79 -3.84 -38.49
CA SER A 210 8.55 -3.24 -39.01
C SER A 210 7.46 -4.30 -39.25
N ALA A 211 7.82 -5.46 -39.76
CA ALA A 211 6.90 -6.58 -39.99
C ALA A 211 6.35 -7.14 -38.65
N LYS A 212 7.24 -7.35 -37.65
CA LYS A 212 6.86 -7.82 -36.33
C LYS A 212 6.00 -6.80 -35.59
N LYS A 213 6.31 -5.51 -35.68
CA LYS A 213 5.52 -4.43 -35.10
C LYS A 213 4.10 -4.41 -35.68
N ARG A 214 3.92 -4.57 -36.98
CA ARG A 214 2.60 -4.67 -37.61
C ARG A 214 1.84 -5.90 -37.14
N GLN A 215 2.50 -7.05 -37.05
CA GLN A 215 1.88 -8.30 -36.56
C GLN A 215 1.40 -8.19 -35.12
N LEU A 216 2.19 -7.56 -34.24
CA LEU A 216 1.84 -7.38 -32.81
C LEU A 216 0.77 -6.29 -32.58
N LEU A 217 0.70 -5.29 -33.45
CA LEU A 217 -0.29 -4.23 -33.38
C LEU A 217 -1.58 -4.54 -34.16
N GLY A 218 -1.59 -5.65 -34.93
CA GLY A 218 -2.75 -6.06 -35.70
C GLY A 218 -3.11 -5.13 -36.86
N ILE A 219 -2.10 -4.43 -37.46
CA ILE A 219 -2.27 -3.43 -38.51
C ILE A 219 -1.71 -4.01 -39.82
#